data_bfbaa6199f9c866ce3e339b36a90882c
#
_entry.id   bfbaa6199f9c866ce3e339b36a90882c
#
_cell.length_a   1.000
_cell.length_b   1.000
_cell.length_c   1.000
_cell.angle_alpha   90.00
_cell.angle_beta   90.00
_cell.angle_gamma   90.00
#
_symmetry.space_group_name_H-M   'P 1'
#
loop_
_entity.id
_entity.type
_entity.pdbx_description
1 polymer ?
#
loop_
_entity_poly.entity_id
_entity_poly.type
_entity_poly.pdbx_seq_one_letter_code
_entity_poly.pdbx_strand_id
1 'polypeptide(L)'
;MNKYLEQLVELSTIDKDIDDFTPRLEKVQSVLKSTKDEQAAILAQIEEATTSVTELKNQKSQTNAHIAEFSAKIKDVAKKSGAAKTEKEIKALQLEDELAKEQLEAANEEVERLEKIIDSKNALKSELEAKAAELGENLAKIESEISAEVGAIEQQRDEIYAKKNK
;
A
#
# COMPACT_ATOMS: atom_id res chain seq x y z
N MET A 1 -60.66 -5.06 -22.82
CA MET A 1 -60.30 -4.21 -21.80
C MET A 1 -59.19 -3.24 -22.23
N ASN A 2 -59.24 -2.20 -21.67
CA ASN A 2 -58.69 -0.96 -22.11
C ASN A 2 -57.15 -0.97 -22.04
N LYS A 3 -56.47 -0.68 -23.14
CA LYS A 3 -55.01 -0.50 -23.22
C LYS A 3 -54.48 0.46 -22.15
N TYR A 4 -55.29 1.46 -21.81
CA TYR A 4 -54.97 2.47 -20.80
C TYR A 4 -54.81 1.85 -19.41
N LEU A 5 -55.69 0.92 -19.03
CA LEU A 5 -55.60 0.21 -17.76
C LEU A 5 -54.38 -0.70 -17.69
N GLU A 6 -54.03 -1.37 -18.78
CA GLU A 6 -52.84 -2.21 -18.88
C GLU A 6 -51.58 -1.38 -18.71
N GLN A 7 -51.49 -0.21 -19.34
CA GLN A 7 -50.36 0.71 -19.21
C GLN A 7 -50.22 1.25 -17.78
N LEU A 8 -51.35 1.55 -17.12
CA LEU A 8 -51.32 1.99 -15.72
C LEU A 8 -50.80 0.90 -14.78
N VAL A 9 -51.23 -0.35 -15.03
CA VAL A 9 -50.73 -1.51 -14.23
C VAL A 9 -49.23 -1.72 -14.44
N GLU A 10 -48.73 -1.63 -15.67
CA GLU A 10 -47.30 -1.74 -15.99
C GLU A 10 -46.50 -0.64 -15.30
N LEU A 11 -46.99 0.62 -15.35
CA LEU A 11 -46.30 1.75 -14.65
C LEU A 11 -46.30 1.55 -13.14
N SER A 12 -47.41 1.10 -12.57
CA SER A 12 -47.49 0.83 -11.15
C SER A 12 -46.52 -0.26 -10.71
N THR A 13 -46.39 -1.31 -11.53
CA THR A 13 -45.44 -2.41 -11.26
C THR A 13 -43.99 -1.91 -11.30
N ILE A 14 -43.64 -1.08 -12.29
CA ILE A 14 -42.28 -0.51 -12.40
C ILE A 14 -41.99 0.45 -11.27
N ASP A 15 -42.92 1.32 -10.90
CA ASP A 15 -42.76 2.23 -9.77
C ASP A 15 -42.54 1.45 -8.47
N LYS A 16 -43.22 0.33 -8.29
CA LYS A 16 -43.00 -0.56 -7.16
C LYS A 16 -41.62 -1.21 -7.22
N ASP A 17 -41.16 -1.65 -8.38
CA ASP A 17 -39.83 -2.22 -8.57
C ASP A 17 -38.74 -1.20 -8.25
N ILE A 18 -38.96 0.06 -8.64
CA ILE A 18 -38.02 1.17 -8.30
C ILE A 18 -38.01 1.41 -6.79
N ASP A 19 -39.17 1.43 -6.14
CA ASP A 19 -39.29 1.60 -4.69
C ASP A 19 -38.61 0.46 -3.92
N ASP A 20 -38.75 -0.76 -4.41
CA ASP A 20 -38.06 -1.92 -3.81
C ASP A 20 -36.54 -1.91 -4.06
N PHE A 21 -36.12 -1.34 -5.20
CA PHE A 21 -34.71 -1.22 -5.57
C PHE A 21 -33.98 -0.16 -4.76
N THR A 22 -34.62 0.96 -4.43
CA THR A 22 -33.99 2.10 -3.73
C THR A 22 -33.32 1.70 -2.42
N PRO A 23 -33.95 0.93 -1.51
CA PRO A 23 -33.26 0.49 -0.28
C PRO A 23 -32.06 -0.43 -0.57
N ARG A 24 -32.16 -1.27 -1.58
CA ARG A 24 -31.05 -2.14 -2.02
C ARG A 24 -29.91 -1.31 -2.56
N LEU A 25 -30.21 -0.30 -3.36
CA LEU A 25 -29.23 0.64 -3.91
C LEU A 25 -28.51 1.40 -2.80
N GLU A 26 -29.24 1.92 -1.82
CA GLU A 26 -28.68 2.62 -0.67
C GLU A 26 -27.74 1.73 0.12
N LYS A 27 -28.10 0.48 0.34
CA LYS A 27 -27.28 -0.51 1.04
C LYS A 27 -26.00 -0.79 0.28
N VAL A 28 -26.09 -0.99 -1.03
CA VAL A 28 -24.95 -1.24 -1.91
C VAL A 28 -24.04 -0.02 -1.98
N GLN A 29 -24.60 1.18 -2.05
CA GLN A 29 -23.84 2.43 -2.02
C GLN A 29 -23.09 2.60 -0.71
N SER A 30 -23.68 2.20 0.42
CA SER A 30 -23.03 2.20 1.72
C SER A 30 -21.85 1.23 1.74
N VAL A 31 -22.01 0.02 1.22
CA VAL A 31 -20.95 -0.98 1.07
C VAL A 31 -19.84 -0.44 0.16
N LEU A 32 -20.21 0.19 -0.95
CA LEU A 32 -19.29 0.77 -1.90
C LEU A 32 -18.41 1.85 -1.24
N LYS A 33 -19.04 2.75 -0.49
CA LYS A 33 -18.34 3.81 0.25
C LYS A 33 -17.39 3.21 1.30
N SER A 34 -17.86 2.24 2.06
CA SER A 34 -17.06 1.53 3.06
C SER A 34 -15.84 0.87 2.43
N THR A 35 -16.03 0.22 1.28
CA THR A 35 -14.94 -0.43 0.53
C THR A 35 -13.95 0.57 -0.03
N LYS A 36 -14.43 1.72 -0.55
CA LYS A 36 -13.57 2.81 -1.02
C LYS A 36 -12.73 3.39 0.12
N ASP A 37 -13.33 3.57 1.29
CA ASP A 37 -12.64 4.07 2.47
C ASP A 37 -11.56 3.07 2.93
N GLU A 38 -11.87 1.79 2.90
CA GLU A 38 -10.93 0.72 3.21
C GLU A 38 -9.75 0.71 2.22
N GLN A 39 -10.03 0.82 0.93
CA GLN A 39 -9.01 0.90 -0.11
C GLN A 39 -8.11 2.12 0.09
N ALA A 40 -8.70 3.29 0.39
CA ALA A 40 -7.94 4.51 0.67
C ALA A 40 -7.02 4.34 1.88
N ALA A 41 -7.49 3.68 2.94
CA ALA A 41 -6.69 3.38 4.11
C ALA A 41 -5.51 2.45 3.78
N ILE A 42 -5.75 1.44 2.96
CA ILE A 42 -4.70 0.50 2.51
C ILE A 42 -3.67 1.22 1.65
N LEU A 43 -4.10 2.08 0.73
CA LEU A 43 -3.19 2.87 -0.11
C LEU A 43 -2.33 3.81 0.74
N ALA A 44 -2.90 4.40 1.79
CA ALA A 44 -2.15 5.22 2.74
C ALA A 44 -1.08 4.40 3.49
N GLN A 45 -1.41 3.18 3.88
CA GLN A 45 -0.47 2.26 4.52
C GLN A 45 0.67 1.85 3.56
N ILE A 46 0.36 1.65 2.28
CA ILE A 46 1.36 1.35 1.24
C ILE A 46 2.32 2.51 1.10
N GLU A 47 1.81 3.73 1.06
CA GLU A 47 2.63 4.95 0.97
C GLU A 47 3.54 5.10 2.19
N GLU A 48 3.01 4.88 3.39
CA GLU A 48 3.77 4.89 4.64
C GLU A 48 4.89 3.85 4.61
N ALA A 49 4.58 2.62 4.18
CA ALA A 49 5.57 1.55 4.05
C ALA A 49 6.65 1.92 3.03
N THR A 50 6.28 2.53 1.92
CA THR A 50 7.22 2.98 0.87
C THR A 50 8.17 4.04 1.42
N THR A 51 7.65 5.03 2.13
CA THR A 51 8.44 6.09 2.76
C THR A 51 9.40 5.50 3.80
N SER A 52 8.91 4.59 4.62
CA SER A 52 9.69 3.91 5.65
C SER A 52 10.85 3.11 5.03
N VAL A 53 10.59 2.38 3.95
CA VAL A 53 11.62 1.61 3.23
C VAL A 53 12.68 2.55 2.66
N THR A 54 12.28 3.70 2.10
CA THR A 54 13.22 4.69 1.57
C THR A 54 14.13 5.23 2.67
N GLU A 55 13.57 5.56 3.83
CA GLU A 55 14.34 6.03 4.99
C GLU A 55 15.32 4.96 5.48
N LEU A 56 14.87 3.72 5.57
CA LEU A 56 15.72 2.59 5.99
C LEU A 56 16.85 2.33 5.00
N LYS A 57 16.61 2.43 3.71
CA LYS A 57 17.64 2.32 2.67
C LYS A 57 18.67 3.44 2.79
N ASN A 58 18.23 4.66 3.12
CA ASN A 58 19.13 5.78 3.35
C ASN A 58 20.01 5.55 4.59
N GLN A 59 19.43 5.05 5.68
CA GLN A 59 20.17 4.66 6.87
C GLN A 59 21.19 3.57 6.57
N LYS A 60 20.78 2.56 5.79
CA LYS A 60 21.68 1.47 5.35
C LYS A 60 22.84 2.03 4.53
N SER A 61 22.57 2.95 3.63
CA SER A 61 23.60 3.61 2.81
C SER A 61 24.60 4.37 3.68
N GLN A 62 24.13 5.11 4.68
CA GLN A 62 24.99 5.81 5.64
C GLN A 62 25.83 4.85 6.46
N THR A 63 25.23 3.76 6.91
CA THR A 63 25.95 2.73 7.67
C THR A 63 27.01 2.07 6.81
N ASN A 64 26.71 1.80 5.53
CA ASN A 64 27.71 1.27 4.59
C ASN A 64 28.88 2.24 4.38
N ALA A 65 28.63 3.54 4.39
CA ALA A 65 29.67 4.55 4.32
C ALA A 65 30.57 4.50 5.57
N HIS A 66 29.98 4.32 6.75
CA HIS A 66 30.74 4.14 8.00
C HIS A 66 31.54 2.85 7.98
N ILE A 67 31.02 1.77 7.44
CA ILE A 67 31.72 0.50 7.25
C ILE A 67 33.00 0.73 6.42
N ALA A 68 32.88 1.47 5.32
CA ALA A 68 34.00 1.81 4.46
C ALA A 68 35.05 2.64 5.23
N GLU A 69 34.62 3.60 6.04
CA GLU A 69 35.49 4.43 6.88
C GLU A 69 36.24 3.58 7.93
N PHE A 70 35.52 2.69 8.63
CA PHE A 70 36.11 1.83 9.65
C PHE A 70 37.09 0.83 9.01
N SER A 71 36.77 0.28 7.86
CA SER A 71 37.66 -0.62 7.12
C SER A 71 38.94 0.10 6.68
N ALA A 72 38.81 1.34 6.19
CA ALA A 72 39.95 2.17 5.81
C ALA A 72 40.83 2.49 7.03
N LYS A 73 40.21 2.79 8.16
CA LYS A 73 40.92 3.08 9.41
C LYS A 73 41.70 1.87 9.92
N ILE A 74 41.15 0.69 9.86
CA ILE A 74 41.82 -0.56 10.23
C ILE A 74 43.07 -0.77 9.36
N LYS A 75 42.96 -0.54 8.05
CA LYS A 75 44.11 -0.62 7.13
C LYS A 75 45.18 0.42 7.43
N ASP A 76 44.77 1.65 7.74
CA ASP A 76 45.67 2.76 8.07
C ASP A 76 46.42 2.47 9.38
N VAL A 77 45.72 2.00 10.41
CA VAL A 77 46.31 1.63 11.70
C VAL A 77 47.30 0.47 11.53
N ALA A 78 46.97 -0.53 10.69
CA ALA A 78 47.88 -1.64 10.39
C ALA A 78 49.21 -1.13 9.78
N LYS A 79 49.13 -0.17 8.85
CA LYS A 79 50.29 0.47 8.25
C LYS A 79 51.12 1.21 9.30
N LYS A 80 50.49 2.00 10.15
CA LYS A 80 51.15 2.76 11.23
C LYS A 80 51.78 1.83 12.25
N SER A 81 51.15 0.70 12.55
CA SER A 81 51.67 -0.31 13.47
C SER A 81 53.00 -0.89 13.00
N GLY A 82 53.13 -1.11 11.68
CA GLY A 82 54.38 -1.60 11.06
C GLY A 82 55.54 -0.62 11.17
N ALA A 83 55.25 0.67 11.29
CA ALA A 83 56.22 1.74 11.40
C ALA A 83 56.47 2.21 12.85
N ALA A 84 55.67 1.74 13.81
CA ALA A 84 55.77 2.16 15.21
C ALA A 84 57.04 1.64 15.87
N LYS A 85 57.74 2.52 16.59
CA LYS A 85 59.03 2.23 17.22
C LYS A 85 58.99 2.19 18.76
N THR A 86 58.01 2.82 19.38
CA THR A 86 57.87 2.87 20.84
C THR A 86 56.72 2.03 21.33
N GLU A 87 56.84 1.49 22.55
CA GLU A 87 55.81 0.71 23.21
C GLU A 87 54.49 1.48 23.38
N LYS A 88 54.64 2.78 23.67
CA LYS A 88 53.48 3.67 23.84
C LYS A 88 52.71 3.84 22.54
N GLU A 89 53.40 4.01 21.41
CA GLU A 89 52.80 4.11 20.09
C GLU A 89 52.09 2.80 19.72
N ILE A 90 52.73 1.66 19.98
CA ILE A 90 52.16 0.32 19.69
C ILE A 90 50.85 0.11 20.46
N LYS A 91 50.85 0.44 21.76
CA LYS A 91 49.66 0.30 22.60
C LYS A 91 48.52 1.21 22.13
N ALA A 92 48.85 2.46 21.79
CA ALA A 92 47.83 3.40 21.28
C ALA A 92 47.20 2.90 19.96
N LEU A 93 48.03 2.37 19.06
CA LEU A 93 47.54 1.82 17.78
C LEU A 93 46.72 0.55 17.97
N GLN A 94 47.07 -0.31 18.92
CA GLN A 94 46.28 -1.49 19.26
C GLN A 94 44.90 -1.10 19.76
N LEU A 95 44.77 -0.07 20.58
CA LEU A 95 43.48 0.42 21.07
C LEU A 95 42.65 1.00 19.92
N GLU A 96 43.28 1.76 19.01
CA GLU A 96 42.58 2.27 17.82
C GLU A 96 42.09 1.14 16.93
N ASP A 97 42.91 0.09 16.73
CA ASP A 97 42.56 -1.07 15.94
C ASP A 97 41.37 -1.81 16.55
N GLU A 98 41.39 -2.09 17.83
CA GLU A 98 40.34 -2.75 18.57
C GLU A 98 39.03 -1.96 18.48
N LEU A 99 39.08 -0.64 18.70
CA LEU A 99 37.91 0.23 18.61
C LEU A 99 37.31 0.24 17.20
N ALA A 100 38.17 0.38 16.18
CA ALA A 100 37.72 0.38 14.78
C ALA A 100 37.09 -0.96 14.40
N LYS A 101 37.63 -2.07 14.87
CA LYS A 101 37.04 -3.41 14.63
C LYS A 101 35.72 -3.60 15.33
N GLU A 102 35.55 -3.11 16.55
CA GLU A 102 34.30 -3.13 17.28
C GLU A 102 33.25 -2.28 16.57
N GLN A 103 33.61 -1.11 16.10
CA GLN A 103 32.75 -0.21 15.36
C GLN A 103 32.32 -0.84 14.03
N LEU A 104 33.24 -1.51 13.34
CA LEU A 104 32.94 -2.22 12.08
C LEU A 104 31.95 -3.36 12.31
N GLU A 105 32.17 -4.16 13.36
CA GLU A 105 31.26 -5.25 13.70
C GLU A 105 29.86 -4.73 14.03
N ALA A 106 29.77 -3.68 14.85
CA ALA A 106 28.50 -3.05 15.19
C ALA A 106 27.79 -2.49 13.94
N ALA A 107 28.54 -1.90 13.02
CA ALA A 107 27.97 -1.37 11.77
C ALA A 107 27.48 -2.50 10.86
N ASN A 108 28.20 -3.62 10.78
CA ASN A 108 27.76 -4.79 10.02
C ASN A 108 26.47 -5.40 10.60
N GLU A 109 26.36 -5.48 11.91
CA GLU A 109 25.14 -5.93 12.59
C GLU A 109 23.98 -5.00 12.31
N GLU A 110 24.24 -3.69 12.31
CA GLU A 110 23.22 -2.68 12.00
C GLU A 110 22.69 -2.82 10.56
N VAL A 111 23.58 -3.07 9.59
CA VAL A 111 23.17 -3.32 8.20
C VAL A 111 22.28 -4.55 8.10
N GLU A 112 22.64 -5.65 8.79
CA GLU A 112 21.82 -6.86 8.81
C GLU A 112 20.44 -6.58 9.41
N ARG A 113 20.38 -5.83 10.49
CA ARG A 113 19.12 -5.44 11.14
C ARG A 113 18.25 -4.63 10.19
N LEU A 114 18.84 -3.64 9.51
CA LEU A 114 18.14 -2.79 8.55
C LEU A 114 17.63 -3.61 7.36
N GLU A 115 18.42 -4.54 6.83
CA GLU A 115 18.02 -5.42 5.72
C GLU A 115 16.80 -6.27 6.09
N LYS A 116 16.79 -6.83 7.30
CA LYS A 116 15.64 -7.63 7.77
C LYS A 116 14.38 -6.80 7.90
N ILE A 117 14.49 -5.58 8.41
CA ILE A 117 13.35 -4.66 8.53
C ILE A 117 12.84 -4.26 7.14
N ILE A 118 13.74 -3.95 6.22
CA ILE A 118 13.40 -3.62 4.83
C ILE A 118 12.64 -4.78 4.18
N ASP A 119 13.13 -6.00 4.31
CA ASP A 119 12.51 -7.19 3.76
C ASP A 119 11.10 -7.41 4.33
N SER A 120 10.93 -7.25 5.64
CA SER A 120 9.63 -7.35 6.31
C SER A 120 8.66 -6.30 5.82
N LYS A 121 9.12 -5.06 5.65
CA LYS A 121 8.26 -3.97 5.16
C LYS A 121 7.89 -4.15 3.70
N ASN A 122 8.80 -4.64 2.87
CA ASN A 122 8.51 -4.96 1.47
C ASN A 122 7.51 -6.11 1.35
N ALA A 123 7.58 -7.12 2.21
CA ALA A 123 6.62 -8.21 2.27
C ALA A 123 5.23 -7.69 2.64
N LEU A 124 5.15 -6.83 3.66
CA LEU A 124 3.90 -6.19 4.08
C LEU A 124 3.32 -5.33 2.96
N LYS A 125 4.16 -4.56 2.29
CA LYS A 125 3.77 -3.72 1.15
C LYS A 125 3.16 -4.57 0.03
N SER A 126 3.77 -5.71 -0.30
CA SER A 126 3.26 -6.63 -1.32
C SER A 126 1.88 -7.19 -0.95
N GLU A 127 1.68 -7.56 0.31
CA GLU A 127 0.37 -8.01 0.81
C GLU A 127 -0.69 -6.91 0.70
N LEU A 128 -0.32 -5.68 1.07
CA LEU A 128 -1.23 -4.52 1.00
C LEU A 128 -1.58 -4.19 -0.45
N GLU A 129 -0.62 -4.27 -1.37
CA GLU A 129 -0.85 -4.06 -2.80
C GLU A 129 -1.81 -5.09 -3.37
N ALA A 130 -1.67 -6.37 -2.96
CA ALA A 130 -2.58 -7.43 -3.37
C ALA A 130 -4.00 -7.19 -2.86
N LYS A 131 -4.16 -6.76 -1.61
CA LYS A 131 -5.45 -6.40 -1.03
C LYS A 131 -6.08 -5.21 -1.74
N ALA A 132 -5.29 -4.18 -2.04
CA ALA A 132 -5.77 -2.99 -2.75
C ALA A 132 -6.27 -3.35 -4.14
N ALA A 133 -5.57 -4.22 -4.85
CA ALA A 133 -5.96 -4.71 -6.17
C ALA A 133 -7.26 -5.49 -6.12
N GLU A 134 -7.42 -6.39 -5.14
CA GLU A 134 -8.63 -7.17 -4.92
C GLU A 134 -9.83 -6.27 -4.62
N LEU A 135 -9.66 -5.29 -3.74
CA LEU A 135 -10.71 -4.30 -3.43
C LEU A 135 -11.08 -3.47 -4.66
N GLY A 136 -10.09 -3.10 -5.47
CA GLY A 136 -10.31 -2.37 -6.73
C GLY A 136 -11.15 -3.17 -7.72
N GLU A 137 -10.87 -4.46 -7.87
CA GLU A 137 -11.65 -5.35 -8.73
C GLU A 137 -13.08 -5.49 -8.22
N ASN A 138 -13.27 -5.68 -6.91
CA ASN A 138 -14.58 -5.77 -6.28
C ASN A 138 -15.38 -4.48 -6.47
N LEU A 139 -14.76 -3.32 -6.31
CA LEU A 139 -15.38 -2.02 -6.52
C LEU A 139 -15.87 -1.87 -7.97
N ALA A 140 -15.02 -2.18 -8.94
CA ALA A 140 -15.35 -2.10 -10.35
C ALA A 140 -16.53 -3.01 -10.70
N LYS A 141 -16.54 -4.20 -10.14
CA LYS A 141 -17.62 -5.18 -10.35
C LYS A 141 -18.96 -4.70 -9.78
N ILE A 142 -18.94 -4.18 -8.55
CA ILE A 142 -20.14 -3.63 -7.90
C ILE A 142 -20.67 -2.43 -8.67
N GLU A 143 -19.80 -1.49 -9.06
CA GLU A 143 -20.18 -0.31 -9.85
C GLU A 143 -20.79 -0.70 -11.19
N SER A 144 -20.23 -1.70 -11.86
CA SER A 144 -20.75 -2.22 -13.14
C SER A 144 -22.13 -2.84 -12.97
N GLU A 145 -22.35 -3.65 -11.94
CA GLU A 145 -23.63 -4.29 -11.64
C GLU A 145 -24.72 -3.25 -11.34
N ILE A 146 -24.41 -2.24 -10.53
CA ILE A 146 -25.32 -1.15 -10.20
C ILE A 146 -25.70 -0.36 -11.45
N SER A 147 -24.71 0.00 -12.25
CA SER A 147 -24.94 0.75 -13.49
C SER A 147 -25.84 0.00 -14.46
N ALA A 148 -25.63 -1.31 -14.59
CA ALA A 148 -26.46 -2.16 -15.44
C ALA A 148 -27.91 -2.24 -14.94
N GLU A 149 -28.12 -2.41 -13.63
CA GLU A 149 -29.46 -2.48 -13.04
C GLU A 149 -30.22 -1.15 -13.17
N VAL A 150 -29.54 -0.04 -12.88
CA VAL A 150 -30.12 1.31 -13.00
C VAL A 150 -30.51 1.59 -14.46
N GLY A 151 -29.59 1.29 -15.39
CA GLY A 151 -29.84 1.47 -16.82
C GLY A 151 -31.05 0.66 -17.34
N ALA A 152 -31.17 -0.58 -16.89
CA ALA A 152 -32.31 -1.46 -17.26
C ALA A 152 -33.64 -0.90 -16.76
N ILE A 153 -33.68 -0.43 -15.51
CA ILE A 153 -34.89 0.14 -14.92
C ILE A 153 -35.27 1.44 -15.62
N GLU A 154 -34.33 2.33 -15.89
CA GLU A 154 -34.56 3.58 -16.62
C GLU A 154 -35.10 3.31 -18.04
N GLN A 155 -34.52 2.34 -18.73
CA GLN A 155 -34.94 1.97 -20.07
C GLN A 155 -36.39 1.46 -20.08
N GLN A 156 -36.75 0.58 -19.15
CA GLN A 156 -38.13 0.08 -19.01
C GLN A 156 -39.12 1.21 -18.75
N ARG A 157 -38.74 2.12 -17.88
CA ARG A 157 -39.53 3.29 -17.52
C ARG A 157 -39.76 4.20 -18.74
N ASP A 158 -38.71 4.48 -19.49
CA ASP A 158 -38.76 5.34 -20.68
C ASP A 158 -39.64 4.70 -21.78
N GLU A 159 -39.54 3.40 -22.01
CA GLU A 159 -40.37 2.67 -22.97
C GLU A 159 -41.83 2.77 -22.64
N ILE A 160 -42.19 2.65 -21.36
CA ILE A 160 -43.60 2.74 -20.92
C ILE A 160 -44.11 4.17 -21.04
N TYR A 161 -43.34 5.18 -20.69
CA TYR A 161 -43.71 6.57 -20.88
C TYR A 161 -43.92 6.92 -22.38
N ALA A 162 -43.05 6.39 -23.24
CA ALA A 162 -43.19 6.57 -24.68
C ALA A 162 -44.49 5.97 -25.22
N LYS A 163 -44.88 4.78 -24.75
CA LYS A 163 -46.14 4.14 -25.11
C LYS A 163 -47.34 4.93 -24.60
N LYS A 164 -47.26 5.51 -23.43
CA LYS A 164 -48.33 6.33 -22.83
C LYS A 164 -48.60 7.61 -23.63
N ASN A 165 -47.55 8.20 -24.20
CA ASN A 165 -47.66 9.45 -24.96
C ASN A 165 -48.12 9.29 -26.41
N LYS A 166 -48.31 8.06 -26.87
CA LYS A 166 -48.94 7.76 -28.16
C LYS A 166 -50.42 7.49 -27.98
#